data_3e1f531226a7237f250f64db4063dd4a
#
_entry.id   3e1f531226a7237f250f64db4063dd4a
#
_cell.length_a   1.000
_cell.length_b   1.000
_cell.length_c   1.000
_cell.angle_alpha   90.00
_cell.angle_beta   90.00
_cell.angle_gamma   90.00
#
_symmetry.space_group_name_H-M   'P 1'
#
loop_
_entity.id
_entity.type
_entity.pdbx_description
1 polymer ?
#
loop_
_entity_poly.entity_id
_entity_poly.type
_entity_poly.pdbx_seq_one_letter_code
_entity_poly.pdbx_strand_id
1 'polypeptide(L)'
;LMPIMLILLTTLAIVQLSIAITSSSPSYEWFDPLIDVRRILVDRHLHLPDEEAMQEAAVEAMVESLDDPYALFVPDEKQEAFIKDLEGDYAGIGAEVRMIDNELIIITPMEQSPALKAGVKAGDVVELIDGEPANDTTIDKLIDRLTGPVGTNVVVYVRHNDETKEELTITRGHIKSQSVAGLVRRNKEWSWFLDDEQDIAYIRIKKFNDTTPVELFEAIQKADQQGKINGLVIDLRDNPGGSLSAAIEISNMFLGKGTIVTVTGRADPKRSWDAKPEHVLDGVPILVLVNNKS
;
A
#
# COMPACT_ATOMS: atom_id res chain seq x y z
N LEU A 1 -23.20 -28.03 -61.58
CA LEU A 1 -22.06 -27.17 -61.26
C LEU A 1 -22.29 -26.38 -59.91
N MET A 2 -23.47 -25.78 -59.70
CA MET A 2 -23.79 -24.98 -58.53
C MET A 2 -23.73 -25.74 -57.19
N PRO A 3 -24.21 -26.99 -57.01
CA PRO A 3 -24.12 -27.68 -55.72
C PRO A 3 -22.68 -28.10 -55.36
N ILE A 4 -21.85 -28.42 -56.35
CA ILE A 4 -20.45 -28.78 -56.12
C ILE A 4 -19.64 -27.56 -55.64
N MET A 5 -19.89 -26.38 -56.19
CA MET A 5 -19.24 -25.13 -55.77
C MET A 5 -19.65 -24.70 -54.36
N LEU A 6 -20.89 -24.95 -53.96
CA LEU A 6 -21.39 -24.66 -52.61
C LEU A 6 -20.73 -25.58 -51.55
N ILE A 7 -20.56 -26.86 -51.87
CA ILE A 7 -19.88 -27.84 -50.99
C ILE A 7 -18.41 -27.48 -50.85
N LEU A 8 -17.75 -27.04 -51.92
CA LEU A 8 -16.34 -26.64 -51.89
C LEU A 8 -16.11 -25.36 -51.06
N LEU A 9 -17.03 -24.39 -51.17
CA LEU A 9 -17.01 -23.15 -50.38
C LEU A 9 -17.27 -23.43 -48.89
N THR A 10 -18.20 -24.30 -48.55
CA THR A 10 -18.48 -24.66 -47.14
C THR A 10 -17.33 -25.46 -46.50
N THR A 11 -16.71 -26.39 -47.23
CA THR A 11 -15.55 -27.13 -46.73
C THR A 11 -14.33 -26.22 -46.55
N LEU A 12 -14.10 -25.27 -47.46
CA LEU A 12 -13.03 -24.28 -47.35
C LEU A 12 -13.25 -23.36 -46.16
N ALA A 13 -14.50 -22.92 -45.91
CA ALA A 13 -14.83 -22.09 -44.73
C ALA A 13 -14.66 -22.84 -43.43
N ILE A 14 -15.02 -24.12 -43.36
CA ILE A 14 -14.82 -24.97 -42.17
C ILE A 14 -13.32 -25.19 -41.90
N VAL A 15 -12.52 -25.43 -42.94
CA VAL A 15 -11.06 -25.59 -42.81
C VAL A 15 -10.41 -24.29 -42.37
N GLN A 16 -10.81 -23.14 -42.94
CA GLN A 16 -10.29 -21.85 -42.50
C GLN A 16 -10.70 -21.50 -41.06
N LEU A 17 -11.93 -21.82 -40.65
CA LEU A 17 -12.39 -21.63 -39.29
C LEU A 17 -11.60 -22.54 -38.29
N SER A 18 -11.36 -23.79 -38.69
CA SER A 18 -10.54 -24.71 -37.87
C SER A 18 -9.09 -24.24 -37.76
N ILE A 19 -8.48 -23.72 -38.81
CA ILE A 19 -7.12 -23.16 -38.78
C ILE A 19 -7.10 -21.86 -37.93
N ALA A 20 -8.11 -21.01 -38.02
CA ALA A 20 -8.21 -19.79 -37.24
C ALA A 20 -8.36 -20.11 -35.73
N ILE A 21 -9.12 -21.15 -35.37
CA ILE A 21 -9.26 -21.60 -33.97
C ILE A 21 -7.98 -22.21 -33.46
N THR A 22 -7.22 -22.96 -34.29
CA THR A 22 -5.95 -23.56 -33.89
C THR A 22 -4.74 -22.59 -33.87
N SER A 23 -4.81 -21.55 -34.72
CA SER A 23 -3.70 -20.57 -34.83
C SER A 23 -3.79 -19.37 -33.88
N SER A 24 -4.95 -19.18 -33.22
CA SER A 24 -5.17 -18.03 -32.31
C SER A 24 -5.27 -18.38 -30.83
N SER A 25 -5.14 -19.66 -30.47
CA SER A 25 -5.09 -20.04 -29.06
C SER A 25 -3.65 -19.87 -28.56
N PRO A 26 -3.39 -19.02 -27.53
CA PRO A 26 -2.21 -19.23 -26.73
C PRO A 26 -2.21 -20.71 -26.31
N SER A 27 -1.05 -21.38 -26.34
CA SER A 27 -0.96 -22.78 -25.94
C SER A 27 -1.38 -22.89 -24.48
N TYR A 28 -2.62 -23.31 -24.21
CA TYR A 28 -3.11 -23.61 -22.85
C TYR A 28 -2.44 -24.86 -22.29
N GLU A 29 -1.68 -25.61 -23.07
CA GLU A 29 -0.86 -26.75 -22.64
C GLU A 29 0.05 -26.41 -21.46
N TRP A 30 0.46 -25.14 -21.33
CA TRP A 30 1.23 -24.68 -20.17
C TRP A 30 0.46 -24.83 -18.86
N PHE A 31 -0.85 -24.78 -18.85
CA PHE A 31 -1.70 -24.91 -17.68
C PHE A 31 -2.02 -26.37 -17.32
N ASP A 32 -1.77 -27.34 -18.22
CA ASP A 32 -2.12 -28.75 -18.00
C ASP A 32 -1.59 -29.32 -16.67
N PRO A 33 -0.32 -29.06 -16.25
CA PRO A 33 0.15 -29.53 -14.96
C PRO A 33 -0.64 -28.95 -13.77
N LEU A 34 -1.05 -27.68 -13.84
CA LEU A 34 -1.85 -27.04 -12.79
C LEU A 34 -3.26 -27.66 -12.72
N ILE A 35 -3.87 -27.92 -13.87
CA ILE A 35 -5.19 -28.58 -13.99
C ILE A 35 -5.12 -30.00 -13.42
N ASP A 36 -4.05 -30.75 -13.74
CA ASP A 36 -3.85 -32.12 -13.24
C ASP A 36 -3.66 -32.14 -11.73
N VAL A 37 -2.83 -31.24 -11.17
CA VAL A 37 -2.63 -31.12 -9.72
C VAL A 37 -3.94 -30.77 -9.02
N ARG A 38 -4.67 -29.75 -9.51
CA ARG A 38 -6.00 -29.39 -8.97
C ARG A 38 -6.93 -30.61 -8.96
N ARG A 39 -7.03 -31.33 -10.08
CA ARG A 39 -7.90 -32.53 -10.17
C ARG A 39 -7.50 -33.59 -9.14
N ILE A 40 -6.21 -33.87 -9.00
CA ILE A 40 -5.74 -34.86 -8.03
C ILE A 40 -6.09 -34.44 -6.59
N LEU A 41 -5.90 -33.15 -6.25
CA LEU A 41 -6.21 -32.65 -4.92
C LEU A 41 -7.71 -32.72 -4.61
N VAL A 42 -8.56 -32.26 -5.55
CA VAL A 42 -10.02 -32.31 -5.39
C VAL A 42 -10.54 -33.73 -5.30
N ASP A 43 -10.03 -34.68 -6.13
CA ASP A 43 -10.53 -36.03 -6.21
C ASP A 43 -9.99 -36.96 -5.12
N ARG A 44 -8.78 -36.68 -4.57
CA ARG A 44 -8.05 -37.68 -3.76
C ARG A 44 -7.59 -37.18 -2.40
N HIS A 45 -7.64 -35.90 -2.13
CA HIS A 45 -7.25 -35.40 -0.81
C HIS A 45 -8.28 -35.77 0.24
N LEU A 46 -7.84 -36.04 1.48
CA LEU A 46 -8.72 -36.50 2.58
C LEU A 46 -9.81 -35.43 2.91
N HIS A 47 -9.47 -34.16 2.83
CA HIS A 47 -10.40 -33.06 3.04
C HIS A 47 -10.58 -32.32 1.71
N LEU A 48 -11.81 -31.88 1.43
CA LEU A 48 -12.08 -31.08 0.24
C LEU A 48 -11.26 -29.79 0.32
N PRO A 49 -10.36 -29.52 -0.65
CA PRO A 49 -9.58 -28.30 -0.63
C PRO A 49 -10.46 -27.08 -0.92
N ASP A 50 -10.06 -25.93 -0.38
CA ASP A 50 -10.59 -24.64 -0.76
C ASP A 50 -10.04 -24.28 -2.16
N GLU A 51 -10.89 -24.31 -3.17
CA GLU A 51 -10.48 -24.09 -4.56
C GLU A 51 -10.08 -22.64 -4.83
N GLU A 52 -10.70 -21.68 -4.14
CA GLU A 52 -10.40 -20.25 -4.27
C GLU A 52 -9.01 -19.94 -3.69
N ALA A 53 -8.76 -20.37 -2.45
CA ALA A 53 -7.44 -20.25 -1.82
C ALA A 53 -6.34 -20.95 -2.63
N MET A 54 -6.65 -22.09 -3.25
CA MET A 54 -5.71 -22.83 -4.09
C MET A 54 -5.40 -22.07 -5.40
N GLN A 55 -6.39 -21.44 -6.00
CA GLN A 55 -6.22 -20.61 -7.19
C GLN A 55 -5.38 -19.37 -6.87
N GLU A 56 -5.68 -18.65 -5.80
CA GLU A 56 -4.90 -17.49 -5.36
C GLU A 56 -3.44 -17.84 -5.12
N ALA A 57 -3.18 -18.93 -4.35
CA ALA A 57 -1.82 -19.39 -4.09
C ALA A 57 -1.05 -19.74 -5.37
N ALA A 58 -1.72 -20.31 -6.38
CA ALA A 58 -1.08 -20.60 -7.66
C ALA A 58 -0.69 -19.32 -8.42
N VAL A 59 -1.55 -18.31 -8.45
CA VAL A 59 -1.26 -17.02 -9.09
C VAL A 59 -0.16 -16.27 -8.34
N GLU A 60 -0.22 -16.25 -7.01
CA GLU A 60 0.81 -15.64 -6.15
C GLU A 60 2.19 -16.27 -6.40
N ALA A 61 2.27 -17.61 -6.43
CA ALA A 61 3.53 -18.31 -6.74
C ALA A 61 4.07 -17.99 -8.14
N MET A 62 3.21 -17.78 -9.12
CA MET A 62 3.63 -17.34 -10.47
C MET A 62 4.26 -15.95 -10.44
N VAL A 63 3.70 -15.01 -9.69
CA VAL A 63 4.25 -13.66 -9.53
C VAL A 63 5.54 -13.69 -8.74
N GLU A 64 5.60 -14.44 -7.63
CA GLU A 64 6.80 -14.62 -6.82
C GLU A 64 7.97 -15.23 -7.63
N SER A 65 7.68 -16.08 -8.62
CA SER A 65 8.70 -16.68 -9.49
C SER A 65 9.48 -15.69 -10.36
N LEU A 66 9.03 -14.43 -10.43
CA LEU A 66 9.75 -13.34 -11.11
C LEU A 66 11.00 -12.88 -10.35
N ASP A 67 11.11 -13.24 -9.06
CA ASP A 67 12.17 -12.74 -8.15
C ASP A 67 12.29 -11.21 -8.17
N ASP A 68 11.15 -10.55 -8.34
CA ASP A 68 11.01 -9.09 -8.34
C ASP A 68 10.26 -8.65 -7.08
N PRO A 69 10.94 -7.99 -6.11
CA PRO A 69 10.32 -7.58 -4.86
C PRO A 69 9.20 -6.55 -5.02
N TYR A 70 9.05 -5.96 -6.21
CA TYR A 70 7.99 -4.98 -6.52
C TYR A 70 6.83 -5.58 -7.30
N ALA A 71 6.95 -6.82 -7.78
CA ALA A 71 5.85 -7.54 -8.40
C ALA A 71 4.92 -8.07 -7.31
N LEU A 72 3.64 -7.69 -7.37
CA LEU A 72 2.64 -8.05 -6.36
C LEU A 72 1.36 -8.54 -7.04
N PHE A 73 0.84 -9.68 -6.58
CA PHE A 73 -0.53 -10.09 -6.86
C PHE A 73 -1.44 -9.52 -5.77
N VAL A 74 -2.49 -8.83 -6.18
CA VAL A 74 -3.52 -8.30 -5.28
C VAL A 74 -4.84 -9.01 -5.60
N PRO A 75 -5.33 -9.92 -4.74
CA PRO A 75 -6.64 -10.55 -4.89
C PRO A 75 -7.76 -9.51 -4.97
N ASP A 76 -8.84 -9.84 -5.70
CA ASP A 76 -9.96 -8.92 -5.92
C ASP A 76 -10.54 -8.36 -4.62
N GLU A 77 -10.63 -9.19 -3.59
CA GLU A 77 -11.11 -8.80 -2.26
C GLU A 77 -10.24 -7.74 -1.56
N LYS A 78 -8.93 -7.74 -1.86
CA LYS A 78 -7.95 -6.80 -1.28
C LYS A 78 -7.68 -5.58 -2.17
N GLN A 79 -8.20 -5.57 -3.40
CA GLN A 79 -7.89 -4.53 -4.39
C GLN A 79 -8.38 -3.15 -3.94
N GLU A 80 -9.60 -3.06 -3.38
CA GLU A 80 -10.14 -1.79 -2.87
C GLU A 80 -9.32 -1.26 -1.69
N ALA A 81 -8.89 -2.14 -0.77
CA ALA A 81 -8.05 -1.76 0.36
C ALA A 81 -6.66 -1.30 -0.11
N PHE A 82 -6.08 -1.98 -1.10
CA PHE A 82 -4.80 -1.61 -1.70
C PHE A 82 -4.86 -0.24 -2.40
N ILE A 83 -5.93 0.03 -3.14
CA ILE A 83 -6.14 1.34 -3.79
C ILE A 83 -6.26 2.45 -2.73
N LYS A 84 -7.07 2.24 -1.68
CA LYS A 84 -7.21 3.20 -0.57
C LYS A 84 -5.89 3.45 0.15
N ASP A 85 -5.05 2.42 0.26
CA ASP A 85 -3.70 2.57 0.82
C ASP A 85 -2.81 3.48 -0.03
N LEU A 86 -2.88 3.38 -1.36
CA LEU A 86 -2.19 4.28 -2.29
C LEU A 86 -2.75 5.70 -2.26
N GLU A 87 -4.05 5.85 -2.06
CA GLU A 87 -4.72 7.14 -1.90
C GLU A 87 -4.39 7.80 -0.54
N GLY A 88 -3.90 7.02 0.43
CA GLY A 88 -3.62 7.48 1.79
C GLY A 88 -4.86 7.57 2.67
N ASP A 89 -5.96 6.95 2.25
CA ASP A 89 -7.25 6.93 2.94
C ASP A 89 -7.51 5.56 3.57
N TYR A 90 -7.22 5.44 4.85
CA TYR A 90 -7.48 4.22 5.60
C TYR A 90 -8.82 4.30 6.33
N ALA A 91 -9.57 3.21 6.29
CA ALA A 91 -10.75 3.05 7.12
C ALA A 91 -10.47 2.07 8.27
N GLY A 92 -10.52 2.54 9.50
CA GLY A 92 -10.21 1.72 10.66
C GLY A 92 -10.31 2.48 11.98
N ILE A 93 -9.62 1.97 13.01
CA ILE A 93 -9.60 2.60 14.34
C ILE A 93 -8.61 3.75 14.46
N GLY A 94 -7.56 3.78 13.63
CA GLY A 94 -6.54 4.83 13.65
C GLY A 94 -5.60 4.75 14.84
N ALA A 95 -4.91 3.63 14.97
CA ALA A 95 -3.84 3.43 15.94
C ALA A 95 -2.66 2.71 15.28
N GLU A 96 -1.44 3.10 15.64
CA GLU A 96 -0.25 2.32 15.33
C GLU A 96 -0.18 1.16 16.31
N VAL A 97 -0.05 -0.07 15.78
CA VAL A 97 0.00 -1.30 16.56
C VAL A 97 1.29 -2.07 16.27
N ARG A 98 1.73 -2.84 17.25
CA ARG A 98 2.89 -3.73 17.09
C ARG A 98 2.69 -5.01 17.88
N MET A 99 3.18 -6.12 17.36
CA MET A 99 3.28 -7.37 18.09
C MET A 99 4.60 -7.38 18.87
N ILE A 100 4.52 -7.51 20.20
CA ILE A 100 5.68 -7.62 21.10
C ILE A 100 5.38 -8.76 22.08
N ASP A 101 6.26 -9.74 22.17
CA ASP A 101 6.10 -10.91 23.07
C ASP A 101 4.72 -11.60 22.92
N ASN A 102 4.23 -11.73 21.69
CA ASN A 102 2.93 -12.32 21.35
C ASN A 102 1.71 -11.53 21.89
N GLU A 103 1.89 -10.27 22.26
CA GLU A 103 0.82 -9.34 22.63
C GLU A 103 0.69 -8.22 21.58
N LEU A 104 -0.54 -7.86 21.24
CA LEU A 104 -0.83 -6.73 20.35
C LEU A 104 -0.84 -5.43 21.18
N ILE A 105 0.18 -4.61 20.98
CA ILE A 105 0.36 -3.38 21.72
C ILE A 105 0.02 -2.17 20.86
N ILE A 106 -0.79 -1.26 21.40
CA ILE A 106 -1.02 0.07 20.83
C ILE A 106 0.22 0.93 21.09
N ILE A 107 1.01 1.21 20.07
CA ILE A 107 2.16 2.12 20.19
C ILE A 107 1.68 3.54 20.40
N THR A 108 0.72 3.98 19.55
CA THR A 108 0.08 5.29 19.72
C THR A 108 -1.24 5.35 18.95
N PRO A 109 -2.33 5.82 19.56
CA PRO A 109 -3.51 6.21 18.81
C PRO A 109 -3.22 7.50 18.02
N MET A 110 -3.68 7.56 16.77
CA MET A 110 -3.51 8.73 15.91
C MET A 110 -4.39 9.88 16.40
N GLU A 111 -3.95 11.11 16.17
CA GLU A 111 -4.75 12.28 16.53
C GLU A 111 -6.10 12.30 15.82
N GLN A 112 -7.13 12.70 16.57
CA GLN A 112 -8.51 12.73 16.10
C GLN A 112 -9.07 11.40 15.62
N SER A 113 -8.33 10.30 15.79
CA SER A 113 -8.76 8.97 15.38
C SER A 113 -9.96 8.46 16.20
N PRO A 114 -10.72 7.50 15.66
CA PRO A 114 -11.73 6.78 16.41
C PRO A 114 -11.21 6.11 17.69
N ALA A 115 -10.00 5.49 17.62
CA ALA A 115 -9.38 4.86 18.78
C ALA A 115 -9.12 5.85 19.92
N LEU A 116 -8.53 7.02 19.61
CA LEU A 116 -8.30 8.06 20.61
C LEU A 116 -9.60 8.58 21.23
N LYS A 117 -10.62 8.78 20.42
CA LYS A 117 -11.95 9.22 20.88
C LYS A 117 -12.65 8.19 21.77
N ALA A 118 -12.42 6.91 21.51
CA ALA A 118 -12.98 5.82 22.30
C ALA A 118 -12.23 5.56 23.61
N GLY A 119 -11.07 6.22 23.86
CA GLY A 119 -10.35 6.09 25.10
C GLY A 119 -9.08 5.22 25.04
N VAL A 120 -8.71 4.70 23.85
CA VAL A 120 -7.47 3.94 23.64
C VAL A 120 -6.25 4.83 23.95
N LYS A 121 -5.29 4.29 24.67
CA LYS A 121 -4.06 4.98 25.10
C LYS A 121 -2.81 4.31 24.53
N ALA A 122 -1.73 5.06 24.45
CA ALA A 122 -0.42 4.50 24.11
C ALA A 122 0.04 3.52 25.20
N GLY A 123 0.52 2.36 24.79
CA GLY A 123 0.93 1.26 25.67
C GLY A 123 -0.18 0.29 26.05
N ASP A 124 -1.42 0.51 25.62
CA ASP A 124 -2.50 -0.45 25.84
C ASP A 124 -2.22 -1.77 25.14
N VAL A 125 -2.51 -2.88 25.82
CA VAL A 125 -2.47 -4.22 25.25
C VAL A 125 -3.87 -4.61 24.81
N VAL A 126 -4.06 -4.95 23.55
CA VAL A 126 -5.33 -5.46 23.03
C VAL A 126 -5.40 -6.96 23.30
N GLU A 127 -6.28 -7.38 24.20
CA GLU A 127 -6.45 -8.79 24.57
C GLU A 127 -7.47 -9.49 23.65
N LEU A 128 -8.60 -8.81 23.30
CA LEU A 128 -9.62 -9.35 22.42
C LEU A 128 -10.02 -8.32 21.35
N ILE A 129 -10.41 -8.81 20.18
CA ILE A 129 -11.04 -8.04 19.11
C ILE A 129 -12.32 -8.78 18.71
N ASP A 130 -13.49 -8.15 18.83
CA ASP A 130 -14.81 -8.73 18.60
C ASP A 130 -15.01 -10.08 19.35
N GLY A 131 -14.48 -10.16 20.59
CA GLY A 131 -14.58 -11.31 21.48
C GLY A 131 -13.57 -12.44 21.20
N GLU A 132 -12.74 -12.33 20.16
CA GLU A 132 -11.70 -13.28 19.83
C GLU A 132 -10.31 -12.83 20.30
N PRO A 133 -9.43 -13.74 20.77
CA PRO A 133 -8.09 -13.41 21.21
C PRO A 133 -7.26 -12.66 20.17
N ALA A 134 -6.48 -11.68 20.62
CA ALA A 134 -5.56 -10.91 19.79
C ALA A 134 -4.10 -11.42 19.92
N ASN A 135 -3.92 -12.68 20.23
CA ASN A 135 -2.65 -13.39 20.30
C ASN A 135 -2.66 -14.64 19.42
N ASP A 136 -1.53 -15.34 19.31
CA ASP A 136 -1.37 -16.58 18.54
C ASP A 136 -1.82 -16.49 17.06
N THR A 137 -1.72 -15.27 16.49
CA THR A 137 -2.03 -15.01 15.08
C THR A 137 -1.06 -13.96 14.51
N THR A 138 -1.09 -13.74 13.20
CA THR A 138 -0.22 -12.75 12.55
C THR A 138 -0.75 -11.33 12.76
N ILE A 139 0.16 -10.36 12.80
CA ILE A 139 -0.21 -8.94 12.94
C ILE A 139 -1.14 -8.47 11.81
N ASP A 140 -0.95 -8.99 10.60
CA ASP A 140 -1.77 -8.64 9.43
C ASP A 140 -3.24 -9.00 9.64
N LYS A 141 -3.52 -10.22 10.14
CA LYS A 141 -4.88 -10.65 10.47
C LYS A 141 -5.52 -9.79 11.57
N LEU A 142 -4.72 -9.31 12.54
CA LEU A 142 -5.22 -8.42 13.59
C LEU A 142 -5.50 -7.01 13.04
N ILE A 143 -4.66 -6.51 12.13
CA ILE A 143 -4.90 -5.26 11.42
C ILE A 143 -6.17 -5.35 10.58
N ASP A 144 -6.37 -6.44 9.84
CA ASP A 144 -7.59 -6.68 9.05
C ASP A 144 -8.86 -6.63 9.93
N ARG A 145 -8.79 -7.15 11.16
CA ARG A 145 -9.91 -7.11 12.12
C ARG A 145 -10.16 -5.71 12.69
N LEU A 146 -9.12 -4.90 12.85
CA LEU A 146 -9.21 -3.51 13.34
C LEU A 146 -9.62 -2.53 12.23
N THR A 147 -9.37 -2.87 10.99
CA THR A 147 -9.80 -2.12 9.80
C THR A 147 -11.20 -2.57 9.34
N GLY A 148 -11.77 -1.88 8.37
CA GLY A 148 -13.09 -2.23 7.81
C GLY A 148 -13.88 -1.00 7.37
N PRO A 149 -15.10 -1.17 6.83
CA PRO A 149 -15.89 -0.08 6.28
C PRO A 149 -16.16 1.04 7.30
N VAL A 150 -16.08 2.29 6.83
CA VAL A 150 -16.39 3.47 7.65
C VAL A 150 -17.80 3.36 8.24
N GLY A 151 -17.94 3.71 9.52
CA GLY A 151 -19.20 3.67 10.25
C GLY A 151 -19.54 2.30 10.87
N THR A 152 -18.77 1.24 10.57
CA THR A 152 -18.91 -0.04 11.28
C THR A 152 -18.22 0.00 12.63
N ASN A 153 -18.66 -0.82 13.57
CA ASN A 153 -18.06 -0.91 14.90
C ASN A 153 -17.11 -2.11 14.99
N VAL A 154 -16.07 -1.95 15.81
CA VAL A 154 -15.25 -3.02 16.34
C VAL A 154 -15.19 -2.89 17.86
N VAL A 155 -15.30 -4.01 18.55
CA VAL A 155 -15.18 -4.07 20.01
C VAL A 155 -13.80 -4.57 20.38
N VAL A 156 -13.03 -3.77 21.10
CA VAL A 156 -11.70 -4.16 21.60
C VAL A 156 -11.72 -4.23 23.13
N TYR A 157 -11.14 -5.29 23.67
CA TYR A 157 -10.91 -5.42 25.08
C TYR A 157 -9.43 -5.12 25.37
N VAL A 158 -9.18 -4.04 26.07
CA VAL A 158 -7.83 -3.54 26.29
C VAL A 158 -7.42 -3.66 27.77
N ARG A 159 -6.13 -3.92 27.98
CA ARG A 159 -5.47 -3.79 29.29
C ARG A 159 -4.57 -2.57 29.25
N HIS A 160 -4.87 -1.59 30.10
CA HIS A 160 -4.10 -0.35 30.22
C HIS A 160 -2.79 -0.57 30.99
N ASN A 161 -1.88 0.41 30.94
CA ASN A 161 -0.60 0.37 31.66
C ASN A 161 -0.74 0.29 33.19
N ASP A 162 -1.89 0.66 33.75
CA ASP A 162 -2.23 0.55 35.18
C ASP A 162 -2.93 -0.77 35.54
N GLU A 163 -2.88 -1.76 34.64
CA GLU A 163 -3.50 -3.08 34.75
C GLU A 163 -5.05 -3.05 34.76
N THR A 164 -5.67 -1.89 34.62
CA THR A 164 -7.12 -1.82 34.46
C THR A 164 -7.52 -2.36 33.09
N LYS A 165 -8.67 -3.02 33.02
CA LYS A 165 -9.19 -3.61 31.78
C LYS A 165 -10.51 -2.94 31.41
N GLU A 166 -10.66 -2.64 30.13
CA GLU A 166 -11.81 -1.94 29.61
C GLU A 166 -12.24 -2.52 28.26
N GLU A 167 -13.57 -2.59 28.04
CA GLU A 167 -14.14 -2.91 26.75
C GLU A 167 -14.51 -1.61 26.03
N LEU A 168 -13.92 -1.39 24.87
CA LEU A 168 -14.10 -0.18 24.09
C LEU A 168 -14.77 -0.51 22.75
N THR A 169 -15.90 0.13 22.47
CA THR A 169 -16.54 0.08 21.16
C THR A 169 -16.02 1.24 20.31
N ILE A 170 -15.36 0.92 19.21
CA ILE A 170 -14.75 1.90 18.32
C ILE A 170 -15.48 1.88 16.99
N THR A 171 -16.08 3.00 16.60
CA THR A 171 -16.67 3.18 15.28
C THR A 171 -15.57 3.50 14.27
N ARG A 172 -15.34 2.61 13.31
CA ARG A 172 -14.31 2.81 12.27
C ARG A 172 -14.56 4.09 11.48
N GLY A 173 -13.52 4.84 11.21
CA GLY A 173 -13.59 6.11 10.48
C GLY A 173 -12.49 6.24 9.45
N HIS A 174 -12.56 7.29 8.64
CA HIS A 174 -11.45 7.68 7.75
C HIS A 174 -10.25 8.10 8.59
N ILE A 175 -9.14 7.44 8.37
CA ILE A 175 -7.86 7.71 9.02
C ILE A 175 -6.94 8.37 8.01
N LYS A 176 -6.71 9.65 8.16
CA LYS A 176 -5.67 10.32 7.38
C LYS A 176 -4.31 9.84 7.88
N SER A 177 -3.68 8.97 7.12
CA SER A 177 -2.30 8.58 7.38
C SER A 177 -1.39 9.76 7.08
N GLN A 178 -0.72 10.32 8.10
CA GLN A 178 0.31 11.33 7.86
C GLN A 178 1.53 10.66 7.24
N SER A 179 1.74 10.92 5.95
CA SER A 179 2.90 10.46 5.20
C SER A 179 4.16 11.29 5.47
N VAL A 180 3.97 12.54 5.94
CA VAL A 180 5.04 13.50 6.22
C VAL A 180 5.17 13.75 7.72
N ALA A 181 6.40 13.79 8.21
CA ALA A 181 6.74 14.02 9.61
C ALA A 181 7.96 14.95 9.76
N GLY A 182 8.00 15.72 10.85
CA GLY A 182 9.17 16.47 11.27
C GLY A 182 10.14 15.65 12.11
N LEU A 183 11.15 16.31 12.66
CA LEU A 183 12.22 15.67 13.45
C LEU A 183 11.70 15.10 14.78
N VAL A 184 11.02 15.92 15.55
CA VAL A 184 10.48 15.59 16.89
C VAL A 184 9.12 16.24 17.05
N ARG A 185 8.19 15.53 17.72
CA ARG A 185 6.88 16.07 18.03
C ARG A 185 6.83 16.55 19.47
N ARG A 186 6.54 17.85 19.66
CA ARG A 186 6.40 18.47 21.00
C ARG A 186 5.06 19.18 21.05
N ASN A 187 4.28 18.96 22.11
CA ASN A 187 2.96 19.59 22.31
C ASN A 187 2.03 19.48 21.10
N LYS A 188 2.03 18.31 20.42
CA LYS A 188 1.26 18.01 19.21
C LYS A 188 1.74 18.71 17.93
N GLU A 189 2.80 19.51 17.99
CA GLU A 189 3.40 20.15 16.83
C GLU A 189 4.74 19.54 16.46
N TRP A 190 5.06 19.50 15.16
CA TRP A 190 6.35 19.07 14.68
C TRP A 190 7.40 20.17 14.82
N SER A 191 8.57 19.80 15.33
CA SER A 191 9.80 20.57 15.14
C SER A 191 10.36 20.19 13.77
N TRP A 192 10.60 21.20 12.94
CA TRP A 192 11.02 21.00 11.56
C TRP A 192 12.51 21.19 11.35
N PHE A 193 13.29 21.67 12.35
CA PHE A 193 14.71 21.95 12.25
C PHE A 193 15.55 20.92 12.98
N LEU A 194 16.77 20.65 12.46
CA LEU A 194 17.73 19.75 13.09
C LEU A 194 18.27 20.34 14.41
N ASP A 195 18.58 21.63 14.39
CA ASP A 195 18.89 22.42 15.56
C ASP A 195 18.43 23.89 15.35
N ASP A 196 18.42 24.67 16.45
CA ASP A 196 17.92 26.04 16.44
C ASP A 196 18.94 27.05 15.84
N GLU A 197 20.18 26.61 15.52
CA GLU A 197 21.27 27.52 15.11
C GLU A 197 21.61 27.40 13.61
N GLN A 198 21.26 26.27 12.94
CA GLN A 198 21.72 26.01 11.58
C GLN A 198 20.68 26.27 10.49
N ASP A 199 19.43 26.50 10.85
CA ASP A 199 18.33 26.75 9.93
C ASP A 199 18.18 25.66 8.84
N ILE A 200 18.53 24.41 9.20
CA ILE A 200 18.41 23.25 8.34
C ILE A 200 17.10 22.52 8.67
N ALA A 201 16.15 22.61 7.75
CA ALA A 201 14.89 21.91 7.90
C ALA A 201 15.05 20.39 7.69
N TYR A 202 14.31 19.60 8.45
CA TYR A 202 14.24 18.15 8.33
C TYR A 202 12.79 17.72 8.13
N ILE A 203 12.56 16.98 7.04
CA ILE A 203 11.24 16.43 6.70
C ILE A 203 11.41 14.97 6.32
N ARG A 204 10.69 14.09 7.01
CA ARG A 204 10.63 12.67 6.68
C ARG A 204 9.37 12.36 5.87
N ILE A 205 9.53 11.67 4.76
CA ILE A 205 8.44 11.11 3.96
C ILE A 205 8.45 9.61 4.16
N LYS A 206 7.42 9.08 4.82
CA LYS A 206 7.32 7.66 5.20
C LYS A 206 6.85 6.79 4.04
N LYS A 207 5.99 7.33 3.17
CA LYS A 207 5.38 6.66 2.03
C LYS A 207 4.92 7.72 1.02
N PHE A 208 4.85 7.35 -0.25
CA PHE A 208 4.25 8.20 -1.27
C PHE A 208 2.79 7.79 -1.49
N ASN A 209 1.85 8.60 -1.05
CA ASN A 209 0.44 8.51 -1.37
C ASN A 209 -0.05 9.81 -2.00
N ASP A 210 -1.30 9.84 -2.45
CA ASP A 210 -1.82 10.98 -3.20
C ASP A 210 -1.95 12.27 -2.35
N THR A 211 -1.93 12.16 -1.01
CA THR A 211 -1.93 13.32 -0.11
C THR A 211 -0.51 13.83 0.21
N THR A 212 0.52 13.03 -0.03
CA THR A 212 1.93 13.36 0.33
C THR A 212 2.43 14.67 -0.26
N PRO A 213 2.13 15.04 -1.53
CA PRO A 213 2.57 16.32 -2.08
C PRO A 213 2.01 17.51 -1.31
N VAL A 214 0.73 17.46 -0.94
CA VAL A 214 0.07 18.54 -0.17
C VAL A 214 0.65 18.59 1.24
N GLU A 215 0.81 17.44 1.90
CA GLU A 215 1.40 17.35 3.24
C GLU A 215 2.83 17.90 3.28
N LEU A 216 3.64 17.58 2.26
CA LEU A 216 5.01 18.07 2.14
C LEU A 216 5.04 19.60 1.95
N PHE A 217 4.19 20.12 1.07
CA PHE A 217 4.07 21.55 0.85
C PHE A 217 3.68 22.29 2.15
N GLU A 218 2.68 21.78 2.88
CA GLU A 218 2.29 22.31 4.18
C GLU A 218 3.41 22.23 5.22
N ALA A 219 4.19 21.14 5.22
CA ALA A 219 5.31 20.97 6.12
C ALA A 219 6.41 22.00 5.87
N ILE A 220 6.73 22.25 4.60
CA ILE A 220 7.68 23.30 4.19
C ILE A 220 7.17 24.69 4.62
N GLN A 221 5.90 25.00 4.41
CA GLN A 221 5.32 26.27 4.87
C GLN A 221 5.37 26.43 6.38
N LYS A 222 5.09 25.38 7.14
CA LYS A 222 5.18 25.39 8.61
C LYS A 222 6.63 25.54 9.09
N ALA A 223 7.58 24.90 8.40
CA ALA A 223 8.99 25.10 8.68
C ALA A 223 9.42 26.55 8.44
N ASP A 224 9.05 27.14 7.31
CA ASP A 224 9.35 28.55 6.98
C ASP A 224 8.75 29.56 7.99
N GLN A 225 7.59 29.23 8.56
CA GLN A 225 6.99 30.01 9.66
C GLN A 225 7.74 29.88 10.99
N GLN A 226 8.41 28.75 11.24
CA GLN A 226 9.20 28.53 12.46
C GLN A 226 10.59 29.16 12.37
N GLY A 227 11.17 29.25 11.15
CA GLY A 227 12.49 29.81 10.92
C GLY A 227 12.86 29.82 9.44
N LYS A 228 13.94 30.50 9.10
CA LYS A 228 14.43 30.57 7.72
C LYS A 228 15.01 29.22 7.30
N ILE A 229 14.59 28.68 6.16
CA ILE A 229 15.14 27.45 5.61
C ILE A 229 16.39 27.77 4.77
N ASN A 230 17.58 27.49 5.32
CA ASN A 230 18.86 27.62 4.62
C ASN A 230 19.35 26.30 4.01
N GLY A 231 18.75 25.17 4.39
CA GLY A 231 18.98 23.84 3.84
C GLY A 231 17.81 22.92 4.18
N LEU A 232 17.59 21.88 3.37
CA LEU A 232 16.52 20.91 3.58
C LEU A 232 17.08 19.49 3.55
N VAL A 233 16.78 18.70 4.58
CA VAL A 233 17.00 17.26 4.62
C VAL A 233 15.67 16.57 4.38
N ILE A 234 15.57 15.77 3.30
CA ILE A 234 14.45 14.90 3.02
C ILE A 234 14.85 13.48 3.41
N ASP A 235 14.20 12.91 4.41
CA ASP A 235 14.48 11.55 4.87
C ASP A 235 13.49 10.56 4.27
N LEU A 236 14.00 9.71 3.37
CA LEU A 236 13.28 8.61 2.72
C LEU A 236 13.71 7.24 3.26
N ARG A 237 14.45 7.17 4.36
CA ARG A 237 14.84 5.87 4.93
C ARG A 237 13.62 5.09 5.38
N ASP A 238 13.58 3.80 5.01
CA ASP A 238 12.46 2.89 5.23
C ASP A 238 11.16 3.29 4.48
N ASN A 239 11.26 4.11 3.46
CA ASN A 239 10.14 4.47 2.59
C ASN A 239 10.06 3.45 1.43
N PRO A 240 9.05 2.58 1.37
CA PRO A 240 8.94 1.55 0.34
C PRO A 240 8.48 2.09 -1.04
N GLY A 241 8.25 3.40 -1.16
CA GLY A 241 7.68 4.01 -2.36
C GLY A 241 6.18 4.28 -2.23
N GLY A 242 5.43 4.00 -3.32
CA GLY A 242 3.98 4.20 -3.41
C GLY A 242 3.55 4.83 -4.73
N SER A 243 2.69 5.85 -4.67
CA SER A 243 2.14 6.54 -5.85
C SER A 243 3.22 7.21 -6.70
N LEU A 244 3.36 6.76 -7.96
CA LEU A 244 4.27 7.38 -8.94
C LEU A 244 3.90 8.84 -9.22
N SER A 245 2.61 9.16 -9.27
CA SER A 245 2.12 10.53 -9.46
C SER A 245 2.57 11.44 -8.33
N ALA A 246 2.47 11.00 -7.07
CA ALA A 246 2.94 11.75 -5.92
C ALA A 246 4.47 11.97 -5.96
N ALA A 247 5.24 10.94 -6.34
CA ALA A 247 6.69 11.06 -6.47
C ALA A 247 7.10 12.06 -7.57
N ILE A 248 6.38 12.08 -8.70
CA ILE A 248 6.59 13.05 -9.78
C ILE A 248 6.27 14.47 -9.31
N GLU A 249 5.13 14.66 -8.63
CA GLU A 249 4.70 15.96 -8.14
C GLU A 249 5.67 16.52 -7.10
N ILE A 250 6.10 15.68 -6.14
CA ILE A 250 7.11 16.06 -5.15
C ILE A 250 8.45 16.38 -5.80
N SER A 251 8.91 15.57 -6.75
CA SER A 251 10.15 15.84 -7.47
C SER A 251 10.07 17.17 -8.24
N ASN A 252 8.91 17.48 -8.80
CA ASN A 252 8.68 18.74 -9.50
C ASN A 252 8.72 19.96 -8.58
N MET A 253 8.45 19.82 -7.28
CA MET A 253 8.58 20.92 -6.31
C MET A 253 10.03 21.41 -6.18
N PHE A 254 11.01 20.58 -6.51
CA PHE A 254 12.44 20.88 -6.31
C PHE A 254 13.24 20.95 -7.61
N LEU A 255 12.73 20.39 -8.72
CA LEU A 255 13.42 20.32 -10.00
C LEU A 255 12.82 21.29 -11.00
N GLY A 256 13.63 22.22 -11.51
CA GLY A 256 13.16 23.23 -12.48
C GLY A 256 13.25 22.81 -13.93
N LYS A 257 13.96 21.73 -14.24
CA LYS A 257 14.18 21.23 -15.60
C LYS A 257 14.73 19.82 -15.59
N GLY A 258 14.59 19.15 -16.71
CA GLY A 258 15.10 17.79 -16.93
C GLY A 258 14.03 16.74 -16.71
N THR A 259 14.34 15.50 -17.06
CA THR A 259 13.44 14.36 -16.90
C THR A 259 13.45 13.89 -15.45
N ILE A 260 12.28 13.84 -14.82
CA ILE A 260 12.09 13.31 -13.47
C ILE A 260 12.20 11.81 -13.47
N VAL A 261 11.37 11.15 -14.31
CA VAL A 261 11.31 9.70 -14.41
C VAL A 261 10.90 9.25 -15.80
N THR A 262 11.38 8.08 -16.17
CA THR A 262 10.98 7.38 -17.40
C THR A 262 10.54 5.96 -17.05
N VAL A 263 9.36 5.57 -17.50
CA VAL A 263 8.83 4.22 -17.39
C VAL A 263 8.94 3.54 -18.76
N THR A 264 9.50 2.33 -18.77
CA THR A 264 9.64 1.51 -19.97
C THR A 264 9.19 0.09 -19.68
N GLY A 265 8.41 -0.50 -20.58
CA GLY A 265 8.03 -1.90 -20.56
C GLY A 265 8.36 -2.58 -21.88
N ARG A 266 8.27 -3.92 -21.94
CA ARG A 266 8.47 -4.66 -23.20
C ARG A 266 7.33 -4.44 -24.20
N ALA A 267 6.10 -4.31 -23.69
CA ALA A 267 4.90 -4.15 -24.50
C ALA A 267 4.38 -2.71 -24.51
N ASP A 268 4.74 -1.91 -23.51
CA ASP A 268 4.24 -0.55 -23.37
C ASP A 268 5.18 0.48 -24.00
N PRO A 269 4.63 1.56 -24.58
CA PRO A 269 5.45 2.65 -25.06
C PRO A 269 6.17 3.35 -23.90
N LYS A 270 7.38 3.79 -24.16
CA LYS A 270 8.15 4.59 -23.22
C LYS A 270 7.36 5.86 -22.85
N ARG A 271 7.20 6.10 -21.54
CA ARG A 271 6.58 7.31 -20.99
C ARG A 271 7.61 8.05 -20.13
N SER A 272 7.68 9.37 -20.28
CA SER A 272 8.60 10.23 -19.52
C SER A 272 7.85 11.43 -18.96
N TRP A 273 8.25 11.86 -17.77
CA TRP A 273 7.75 13.06 -17.13
C TRP A 273 8.93 14.01 -16.90
N ASP A 274 8.78 15.24 -17.38
CA ASP A 274 9.78 16.29 -17.26
C ASP A 274 9.36 17.30 -16.20
N ALA A 275 10.36 17.86 -15.53
CA ALA A 275 10.15 18.88 -14.54
C ALA A 275 9.61 20.18 -15.16
N LYS A 276 8.70 20.84 -14.44
CA LYS A 276 8.14 22.15 -14.77
C LYS A 276 8.87 23.24 -13.97
N PRO A 277 8.94 24.48 -14.48
CA PRO A 277 9.70 25.55 -13.82
C PRO A 277 8.99 26.15 -12.58
N GLU A 278 8.32 25.31 -11.80
CA GLU A 278 7.61 25.72 -10.58
C GLU A 278 8.32 25.12 -9.36
N HIS A 279 9.09 25.94 -8.63
CA HIS A 279 9.83 25.49 -7.46
C HIS A 279 9.22 26.00 -6.17
N VAL A 280 9.28 25.20 -5.11
CA VAL A 280 8.85 25.58 -3.76
C VAL A 280 9.99 26.27 -2.99
N LEU A 281 11.22 25.80 -3.17
CA LEU A 281 12.43 26.35 -2.53
C LEU A 281 13.50 26.61 -3.60
N ASP A 282 13.66 27.87 -4.00
CA ASP A 282 14.69 28.25 -4.98
C ASP A 282 16.04 28.49 -4.27
N GLY A 283 17.10 27.88 -4.80
CA GLY A 283 18.47 28.04 -4.30
C GLY A 283 18.78 27.45 -2.94
N VAL A 284 17.84 26.72 -2.31
CA VAL A 284 18.07 25.99 -1.06
C VAL A 284 18.73 24.64 -1.35
N PRO A 285 19.90 24.33 -0.75
CA PRO A 285 20.51 23.02 -0.91
C PRO A 285 19.66 21.93 -0.27
N ILE A 286 19.49 20.81 -0.97
CA ILE A 286 18.69 19.66 -0.54
C ILE A 286 19.57 18.42 -0.39
N LEU A 287 19.46 17.72 0.75
CA LEU A 287 20.08 16.44 1.03
C LEU A 287 18.98 15.38 1.16
N VAL A 288 19.09 14.28 0.42
CA VAL A 288 18.15 13.16 0.51
C VAL A 288 18.83 11.99 1.22
N LEU A 289 18.20 11.50 2.29
CA LEU A 289 18.63 10.30 3.02
C LEU A 289 17.85 9.08 2.54
N VAL A 290 18.58 8.02 2.18
CA VAL A 290 18.02 6.74 1.75
C VAL A 290 18.71 5.57 2.46
N ASN A 291 18.08 4.40 2.48
CA ASN A 291 18.68 3.15 2.94
C ASN A 291 18.27 1.98 2.03
N ASN A 292 18.60 0.75 2.41
CA ASN A 292 18.27 -0.45 1.64
C ASN A 292 16.77 -0.82 1.61
N LYS A 293 15.94 -0.03 2.28
CA LYS A 293 14.48 -0.18 2.30
C LYS A 293 13.75 1.04 1.69
N SER A 294 14.53 1.89 0.96
CA SER A 294 14.01 3.07 0.26
C SER A 294 13.82 2.75 -1.21
#